data_fbf0d1fafb1c7bef2bc678fc711b8aa2
#
_entry.id   fbf0d1fafb1c7bef2bc678fc711b8aa2
#
_cell.length_a   1.000
_cell.length_b   1.000
_cell.length_c   1.000
_cell.angle_alpha   90.00
_cell.angle_beta   90.00
_cell.angle_gamma   90.00
#
_symmetry.space_group_name_H-M   'P 1'
#
loop_
_entity.id
_entity.type
_entity.pdbx_description
1 polymer ?
#
loop_
_entity_poly.entity_id
_entity_poly.type
_entity_poly.pdbx_seq_one_letter_code
_entity_poly.pdbx_strand_id
1 'polypeptide(L)'
;YQDAATPLKTFESGKLYYGNGNPSASAYDSRADFICNGDDVEIRIPWQLLNFSDPSRMQIHDDYYDGNYGIESVGIKEMFIGFGGEENTIEMGGLKLKGWENTVSYHERLKEAYQVLKTYWTGKEHE
;
A
#
# COMPACT_ATOMS: atom_id res chain seq x y z
N TYR A 1 -12.67 -19.08 16.21
CA TYR A 1 -11.86 -19.51 15.09
C TYR A 1 -10.66 -20.21 15.63
N GLN A 2 -10.74 -21.49 15.62
CA GLN A 2 -9.61 -22.34 15.85
C GLN A 2 -9.15 -22.80 14.52
N ASP A 3 -7.99 -22.39 14.11
CA ASP A 3 -7.16 -23.37 13.50
C ASP A 3 -5.71 -22.95 13.67
N ALA A 4 -5.16 -23.64 14.63
CA ALA A 4 -3.76 -23.86 14.71
C ALA A 4 -3.25 -24.20 13.31
N ALA A 5 -2.29 -23.43 12.85
CA ALA A 5 -1.37 -23.79 11.78
C ALA A 5 -1.91 -23.90 10.37
N THR A 6 -2.72 -22.94 9.91
CA THR A 6 -2.63 -22.60 8.51
C THR A 6 -1.31 -21.85 8.33
N PRO A 7 -0.33 -22.39 7.62
CA PRO A 7 0.93 -21.68 7.41
C PRO A 7 0.63 -20.36 6.73
N LEU A 8 1.09 -19.25 7.30
CA LEU A 8 1.03 -17.95 6.68
C LEU A 8 1.65 -18.04 5.29
N LYS A 9 0.84 -17.89 4.26
CA LYS A 9 1.35 -17.78 2.90
C LYS A 9 1.94 -16.40 2.76
N THR A 10 3.24 -16.34 2.58
CA THR A 10 3.91 -15.09 2.21
C THR A 10 3.90 -14.96 0.71
N PHE A 11 3.49 -13.79 0.24
CA PHE A 11 3.57 -13.44 -1.18
C PHE A 11 4.59 -12.31 -1.31
N GLU A 12 5.52 -12.46 -2.23
CA GLU A 12 6.42 -11.38 -2.57
C GLU A 12 5.63 -10.33 -3.36
N SER A 13 5.46 -9.14 -2.79
CA SER A 13 4.76 -8.02 -3.42
C SER A 13 5.66 -7.10 -4.26
N GLY A 14 6.95 -7.43 -4.36
CA GLY A 14 7.96 -6.66 -5.08
C GLY A 14 8.98 -6.02 -4.14
N LYS A 15 9.94 -5.32 -4.74
CA LYS A 15 11.01 -4.62 -4.01
C LYS A 15 10.59 -3.18 -3.74
N LEU A 16 10.86 -2.69 -2.54
CA LEU A 16 10.74 -1.28 -2.22
C LEU A 16 11.76 -0.46 -2.98
N TYR A 17 11.33 0.68 -3.49
CA TYR A 17 12.18 1.61 -4.25
C TYR A 17 12.76 2.69 -3.34
N TYR A 18 14.07 2.82 -3.34
CA TYR A 18 14.77 3.84 -2.56
C TYR A 18 14.65 5.21 -3.21
N GLY A 19 14.29 6.22 -2.44
CA GLY A 19 14.21 7.60 -2.88
C GLY A 19 13.44 8.48 -1.91
N ASN A 20 13.33 9.75 -2.24
CA ASN A 20 12.60 10.70 -1.40
C ASN A 20 11.14 10.84 -1.84
N GLY A 21 10.24 10.20 -1.13
CA GLY A 21 8.79 10.25 -1.36
C GLY A 21 8.10 11.48 -0.76
N ASN A 22 8.83 12.45 -0.19
CA ASN A 22 8.23 13.66 0.37
C ASN A 22 7.93 14.69 -0.75
N PRO A 23 6.64 15.00 -1.02
CA PRO A 23 6.25 15.93 -2.08
C PRO A 23 6.81 17.35 -1.91
N SER A 24 7.18 17.72 -0.69
CA SER A 24 7.75 19.04 -0.38
C SER A 24 9.26 19.11 -0.52
N ALA A 25 9.91 17.99 -0.79
CA ALA A 25 11.36 17.95 -0.99
C ALA A 25 11.76 18.23 -2.43
N SER A 26 12.89 18.91 -2.62
CA SER A 26 13.43 19.20 -3.96
C SER A 26 13.82 17.95 -4.76
N ALA A 27 14.17 16.87 -4.06
CA ALA A 27 14.53 15.58 -4.65
C ALA A 27 13.36 14.59 -4.63
N TYR A 28 12.11 15.08 -4.73
CA TYR A 28 10.92 14.24 -4.70
C TYR A 28 10.88 13.24 -5.85
N ASP A 29 10.70 11.97 -5.51
CA ASP A 29 10.35 10.90 -6.46
C ASP A 29 9.05 10.21 -6.00
N SER A 30 8.00 10.36 -6.80
CA SER A 30 6.69 9.79 -6.50
C SER A 30 6.67 8.25 -6.49
N ARG A 31 7.73 7.59 -6.94
CA ARG A 31 7.87 6.13 -6.94
C ARG A 31 8.60 5.63 -5.69
N ALA A 32 9.20 6.55 -4.93
CA ALA A 32 9.98 6.17 -3.77
C ALA A 32 9.09 5.62 -2.65
N ASP A 33 9.51 4.48 -2.12
CA ASP A 33 8.84 3.81 -1.02
C ASP A 33 9.58 4.04 0.30
N PHE A 34 10.89 4.23 0.28
CA PHE A 34 11.66 4.46 1.50
C PHE A 34 12.92 5.29 1.27
N ILE A 35 13.35 5.95 2.35
CA ILE A 35 14.61 6.69 2.42
C ILE A 35 15.27 6.47 3.78
N CYS A 36 16.60 6.41 3.82
CA CYS A 36 17.38 6.38 5.05
C CYS A 36 17.97 7.76 5.32
N ASN A 37 17.74 8.30 6.51
CA ASN A 37 18.28 9.56 7.00
C ASN A 37 19.07 9.33 8.27
N GLY A 38 20.38 9.07 8.15
CA GLY A 38 21.17 8.65 9.29
C GLY A 38 20.71 7.31 9.87
N ASP A 39 20.30 7.31 11.13
CA ASP A 39 19.80 6.13 11.83
C ASP A 39 18.29 5.90 11.65
N ASP A 40 17.60 6.81 10.96
CA ASP A 40 16.16 6.74 10.74
C ASP A 40 15.84 6.19 9.35
N VAL A 41 14.78 5.38 9.28
CA VAL A 41 14.21 4.88 8.03
C VAL A 41 12.78 5.38 7.91
N GLU A 42 12.52 6.18 6.89
CA GLU A 42 11.18 6.62 6.55
C GLU A 42 10.61 5.72 5.44
N ILE A 43 9.45 5.12 5.69
CA ILE A 43 8.79 4.24 4.73
C ILE A 43 7.41 4.83 4.42
N ARG A 44 7.07 4.88 3.13
CA ARG A 44 5.78 5.37 2.62
C ARG A 44 5.13 4.31 1.75
N ILE A 45 4.13 3.66 2.29
CA ILE A 45 3.40 2.62 1.58
C ILE A 45 1.99 3.15 1.27
N PRO A 46 1.55 3.11 0.00
CA PRO A 46 0.18 3.46 -0.36
C PRO A 46 -0.83 2.57 0.36
N TRP A 47 -1.93 3.16 0.82
CA TRP A 47 -2.99 2.43 1.51
C TRP A 47 -3.50 1.21 0.75
N GLN A 48 -3.55 1.29 -0.58
CA GLN A 48 -3.99 0.17 -1.43
C GLN A 48 -3.05 -1.04 -1.35
N LEU A 49 -1.74 -0.81 -1.15
CA LEU A 49 -0.80 -1.92 -0.96
C LEU A 49 -0.93 -2.59 0.42
N LEU A 50 -1.60 -1.92 1.35
CA LEU A 50 -1.95 -2.45 2.67
C LEU A 50 -3.38 -2.99 2.71
N ASN A 51 -3.99 -3.22 1.54
CA ASN A 51 -5.33 -3.77 1.39
C ASN A 51 -6.46 -2.88 1.97
N PHE A 52 -6.24 -1.57 2.08
CA PHE A 52 -7.31 -0.67 2.52
C PHE A 52 -8.32 -0.40 1.41
N SER A 53 -9.60 -0.59 1.73
CA SER A 53 -10.73 -0.19 0.89
C SER A 53 -11.14 1.25 1.14
N ASP A 54 -11.13 1.66 2.41
CA ASP A 54 -11.38 3.04 2.85
C ASP A 54 -10.50 3.38 4.06
N PRO A 55 -9.33 3.95 3.85
CA PRO A 55 -8.43 4.30 4.94
C PRO A 55 -8.98 5.41 5.84
N SER A 56 -9.89 6.27 5.35
CA SER A 56 -10.49 7.33 6.15
C SER A 56 -11.38 6.78 7.28
N ARG A 57 -11.93 5.59 7.06
CA ARG A 57 -12.76 4.84 8.01
C ARG A 57 -12.05 3.64 8.60
N MET A 58 -10.77 3.47 8.30
CA MET A 58 -10.00 2.30 8.71
C MET A 58 -10.63 0.98 8.26
N GLN A 59 -11.05 0.92 7.02
CA GLN A 59 -11.62 -0.28 6.40
C GLN A 59 -10.62 -0.92 5.45
N ILE A 60 -10.50 -2.23 5.55
CA ILE A 60 -9.73 -3.08 4.63
C ILE A 60 -10.69 -3.95 3.82
N HIS A 61 -10.24 -4.43 2.67
CA HIS A 61 -10.98 -5.45 1.94
C HIS A 61 -11.05 -6.73 2.75
N ASP A 62 -12.23 -7.34 2.82
CA ASP A 62 -12.37 -8.69 3.34
C ASP A 62 -12.09 -9.67 2.21
N ASP A 63 -10.89 -10.24 2.25
CA ASP A 63 -10.46 -11.24 1.27
C ASP A 63 -10.95 -12.66 1.61
N TYR A 64 -11.75 -12.79 2.67
CA TYR A 64 -12.34 -14.05 3.05
C TYR A 64 -13.55 -14.34 2.19
N TYR A 65 -13.44 -15.37 1.36
CA TYR A 65 -14.54 -15.84 0.53
C TYR A 65 -15.49 -16.74 1.34
N ASP A 66 -16.67 -16.27 1.61
CA ASP A 66 -17.72 -16.99 2.33
C ASP A 66 -18.82 -17.58 1.41
N GLY A 67 -18.64 -17.54 0.09
CA GLY A 67 -19.62 -17.98 -0.90
C GLY A 67 -20.36 -16.83 -1.58
N ASN A 68 -20.20 -15.61 -1.13
CA ASN A 68 -20.69 -14.40 -1.77
C ASN A 68 -19.55 -13.65 -2.47
N TYR A 69 -19.69 -13.40 -3.75
CA TYR A 69 -18.74 -12.58 -4.51
C TYR A 69 -18.95 -11.07 -4.28
N GLY A 70 -19.33 -10.68 -3.07
CA GLY A 70 -19.46 -9.30 -2.68
C GLY A 70 -18.09 -8.69 -2.33
N ILE A 71 -17.91 -7.41 -2.63
CA ILE A 71 -16.78 -6.66 -2.12
C ILE A 71 -17.18 -6.18 -0.72
N GLU A 72 -16.75 -6.92 0.28
CA GLU A 72 -16.98 -6.55 1.67
C GLU A 72 -15.77 -5.83 2.25
N SER A 73 -16.02 -5.03 3.27
CA SER A 73 -14.98 -4.30 3.99
C SER A 73 -15.10 -4.55 5.48
N VAL A 74 -13.97 -4.74 6.13
CA VAL A 74 -13.86 -4.95 7.57
C VAL A 74 -13.15 -3.77 8.22
N GLY A 75 -13.71 -3.25 9.31
CA GLY A 75 -13.07 -2.19 10.09
C GLY A 75 -11.93 -2.73 10.95
N ILE A 76 -10.78 -2.06 10.92
CA ILE A 76 -9.64 -2.35 11.79
C ILE A 76 -9.38 -1.18 12.73
N LYS A 77 -8.82 -1.46 13.90
CA LYS A 77 -8.48 -0.43 14.91
C LYS A 77 -6.98 -0.29 15.13
N GLU A 78 -6.24 -1.27 14.72
CA GLU A 78 -4.82 -1.39 15.00
C GLU A 78 -4.12 -2.15 13.89
N MET A 79 -2.91 -1.73 13.58
CA MET A 79 -1.97 -2.44 12.69
C MET A 79 -0.72 -2.81 13.49
N PHE A 80 -0.13 -3.93 13.15
CA PHE A 80 1.15 -4.33 13.71
C PHE A 80 2.24 -4.18 12.66
N ILE A 81 3.32 -3.52 13.05
CA ILE A 81 4.48 -3.33 12.19
C ILE A 81 5.65 -4.04 12.84
N GLY A 82 6.28 -4.93 12.10
CA GLY A 82 7.47 -5.63 12.53
C GLY A 82 8.60 -5.45 11.52
N PHE A 83 9.83 -5.44 12.01
CA PHE A 83 11.02 -5.57 11.20
C PHE A 83 11.60 -6.96 11.42
N GLY A 84 11.90 -7.65 10.33
CA GLY A 84 12.51 -8.97 10.36
C GLY A 84 13.82 -8.99 9.60
N GLY A 85 14.80 -9.70 10.14
CA GLY A 85 15.99 -10.12 9.43
C GLY A 85 16.02 -11.66 9.41
N GLU A 86 16.99 -12.24 8.72
CA GLU A 86 17.08 -13.70 8.58
C GLU A 86 17.15 -14.44 9.93
N GLU A 87 17.64 -13.78 10.99
CA GLU A 87 17.82 -14.38 12.31
C GLU A 87 16.98 -13.76 13.44
N ASN A 88 16.41 -12.55 13.24
CA ASN A 88 15.68 -11.86 14.29
C ASN A 88 14.48 -11.10 13.74
N THR A 89 13.29 -11.38 14.27
CA THR A 89 12.10 -10.56 14.07
C THR A 89 11.94 -9.63 15.26
N ILE A 90 11.90 -8.32 15.01
CA ILE A 90 11.62 -7.33 16.04
C ILE A 90 10.17 -6.87 15.85
N GLU A 91 9.29 -7.24 16.79
CA GLU A 91 7.96 -6.69 16.84
C GLU A 91 8.02 -5.25 17.36
N MET A 92 7.50 -4.30 16.58
CA MET A 92 7.46 -2.88 16.98
C MET A 92 6.17 -2.50 17.71
N GLY A 93 5.31 -3.43 17.98
CA GLY A 93 4.03 -3.19 18.64
C GLY A 93 2.92 -2.72 17.72
N GLY A 94 1.73 -2.57 18.27
CA GLY A 94 0.55 -2.16 17.55
C GLY A 94 0.50 -0.65 17.33
N LEU A 95 0.21 -0.23 16.11
CA LEU A 95 -0.09 1.14 15.76
C LEU A 95 -1.61 1.33 15.75
N LYS A 96 -2.12 2.11 16.71
CA LYS A 96 -3.54 2.48 16.74
C LYS A 96 -3.82 3.56 15.70
N LEU A 97 -4.63 3.21 14.73
CA LEU A 97 -5.03 4.09 13.66
C LEU A 97 -6.39 4.72 13.98
N LYS A 98 -6.47 6.03 13.78
CA LYS A 98 -7.74 6.74 13.84
C LYS A 98 -8.16 7.11 12.44
N GLY A 99 -9.40 6.75 12.09
CA GLY A 99 -10.02 7.28 10.89
C GLY A 99 -10.18 8.81 10.98
N TRP A 100 -10.24 9.45 9.84
CA TRP A 100 -10.46 10.91 9.76
C TRP A 100 -11.80 11.27 9.13
N GLU A 101 -12.55 10.28 8.65
CA GLU A 101 -13.92 10.38 8.10
C GLU A 101 -14.13 11.48 7.03
N ASN A 102 -13.07 12.06 6.53
CA ASN A 102 -13.13 13.08 5.50
C ASN A 102 -13.02 12.45 4.12
N THR A 103 -13.56 13.15 3.12
CA THR A 103 -13.31 12.81 1.73
C THR A 103 -11.81 12.88 1.46
N VAL A 104 -11.25 11.76 1.07
CA VAL A 104 -9.83 11.69 0.74
C VAL A 104 -9.59 12.54 -0.51
N SER A 105 -8.75 13.56 -0.41
CA SER A 105 -8.21 14.21 -1.59
C SER A 105 -7.09 13.33 -2.15
N TYR A 106 -7.18 12.97 -3.39
CA TYR A 106 -6.14 12.21 -4.07
C TYR A 106 -5.62 13.00 -5.26
N HIS A 107 -4.36 12.80 -5.55
CA HIS A 107 -3.78 13.26 -6.79
C HIS A 107 -3.69 12.08 -7.74
N GLU A 108 -4.40 12.17 -8.84
CA GLU A 108 -4.26 11.17 -9.89
C GLU A 108 -2.86 11.28 -10.51
N ARG A 109 -2.16 10.16 -10.52
CA ARG A 109 -0.93 10.02 -11.26
C ARG A 109 -1.18 9.12 -12.46
N LEU A 110 -1.08 9.66 -13.65
CA LEU A 110 -1.12 8.86 -14.85
C LEU A 110 0.11 7.95 -14.89
N LYS A 111 -0.12 6.65 -14.95
CA LYS A 111 0.96 5.68 -15.14
C LYS A 111 1.63 5.94 -16.49
N GLU A 112 2.92 5.69 -16.58
CA GLU A 112 3.69 5.82 -17.83
C GLU A 112 3.04 5.04 -18.97
N ALA A 113 2.48 3.86 -18.68
CA ALA A 113 1.71 3.06 -19.61
C ALA A 113 0.53 3.81 -20.28
N TYR A 114 -0.06 4.81 -19.60
CA TYR A 114 -1.12 5.63 -20.21
C TYR A 114 -0.62 6.39 -21.43
N GLN A 115 0.57 6.99 -21.35
CA GLN A 115 1.13 7.75 -22.46
C GLN A 115 1.45 6.83 -23.66
N VAL A 116 1.96 5.65 -23.38
CA VAL A 116 2.25 4.65 -24.41
C VAL A 116 0.95 4.20 -25.11
N LEU A 117 -0.07 3.87 -24.34
CA LEU A 117 -1.37 3.48 -24.90
C LEU A 117 -2.06 4.62 -25.65
N LYS A 118 -2.01 5.83 -25.12
CA LYS A 118 -2.57 7.01 -25.78
C LYS A 118 -1.92 7.23 -27.15
N THR A 119 -0.60 7.22 -27.20
CA THR A 119 0.15 7.37 -28.47
C THR A 119 -0.18 6.26 -29.47
N TYR A 120 -0.29 5.04 -28.98
CA TYR A 120 -0.64 3.90 -29.83
C TYR A 120 -2.04 4.02 -30.45
N TRP A 121 -3.04 4.44 -29.67
CA TRP A 121 -4.42 4.58 -30.16
C TRP A 121 -4.62 5.81 -31.02
N THR A 122 -4.04 6.94 -30.65
CA THR A 122 -4.13 8.17 -31.47
C THR A 122 -3.35 8.04 -32.80
N GLY A 123 -2.33 7.20 -32.85
CA GLY A 123 -1.60 6.90 -34.09
C GLY A 123 -2.33 5.95 -35.05
N LYS A 124 -3.37 5.24 -34.58
CA LYS A 124 -4.17 4.33 -35.42
C LYS A 124 -5.43 4.99 -36.04
N GLU A 125 -5.75 6.21 -35.69
CA GLU A 125 -6.90 6.92 -36.28
C GLU A 125 -6.60 7.47 -37.70
N HIS A 126 -5.43 7.18 -38.27
CA HIS A 126 -5.01 7.69 -39.58
C HIS A 126 -4.61 6.60 -40.61
N GLU A 127 -5.08 5.34 -40.42
CA GLU A 127 -5.01 4.33 -41.48
C GLU A 127 -6.38 3.96 -42.02
#